data_f9e2bfb55699519968f5bec425fa9708
#
_entry.id   f9e2bfb55699519968f5bec425fa9708
#
_cell.length_a   1.000
_cell.length_b   1.000
_cell.length_c   1.000
_cell.angle_alpha   90.00
_cell.angle_beta   90.00
_cell.angle_gamma   90.00
#
_symmetry.space_group_name_H-M   'P 1'
#
loop_
_entity.id
_entity.type
_entity.pdbx_description
1 polymer ?
#
loop_
_entity_poly.entity_id
_entity_poly.type
_entity_poly.pdbx_seq_one_letter_code
_entity_poly.pdbx_strand_id
1 'polypeptide(L)'
;MIENEQWYRMRHWECMRRGQGSQVEPTSGWLFNAIANKHAEAMDNYPVPTVLPREEGDRETAKTLESILPVILQQEDFEETYDRVMDDKLKAGTGIYGVFWDPEKLDGLGDVSIQRIDLLNLFWENGVTDLEQSRNVFYLRLWDNDLLLERYPMLEGKLSGSAEAGNRYVYEDRVDTTDKTAVIDWYYKKQVGGRQVLHYCKFVGETVLFATENQPEYAQRGWYDHGRYPFVMDVMFRCAGSPCGFGYIDVAKSAQEYVDRGNQAILQNLLANARPRHFIRTDGAVNEGEYADMTRDFVHVDGNLGEDSIKPILGKPLSDIYVTVIGNKIDELKEVTGTRDVSTGGTVSGVTAASAIAAMQEAGGKLSRDSNLASYRAFRKVCLLVIELIRQFYELPRAFRILGDQGGMEFVSFGNGCLKPRAQGVELGVDMGIHTPLFDVEVGAEKQSPYSRLSQNELAMQFYSAGFFDPQRAEEALAALDMMDFNGKSTVVRHIRENGAAFRQMEARQQAIPRLEDENNFRARARAADATAVV
;
A
#
# COMPACT_ATOMS: atom_id res chain seq x y z
N MET A 1 11.23 6.28 13.42
CA MET A 1 9.96 6.80 12.91
C MET A 1 9.83 8.30 13.11
N ILE A 2 9.87 8.87 14.32
CA ILE A 2 9.76 10.33 14.59
C ILE A 2 10.80 11.11 13.79
N GLU A 3 12.07 10.75 13.93
CA GLU A 3 13.16 11.36 13.17
C GLU A 3 12.93 11.28 11.66
N ASN A 4 12.45 10.13 11.16
CA ASN A 4 12.19 9.95 9.74
C ASN A 4 11.09 10.89 9.23
N GLU A 5 10.05 11.15 10.02
CA GLU A 5 9.03 12.11 9.65
C GLU A 5 9.58 13.54 9.61
N GLN A 6 10.46 13.91 10.53
CA GLN A 6 11.14 15.22 10.48
C GLN A 6 12.00 15.36 9.22
N TRP A 7 12.74 14.30 8.84
CA TRP A 7 13.47 14.25 7.57
C TRP A 7 12.56 14.41 6.35
N TYR A 8 11.43 13.74 6.33
CA TYR A 8 10.45 13.85 5.26
C TYR A 8 9.84 15.26 5.15
N ARG A 9 9.56 15.90 6.30
CA ARG A 9 9.02 17.28 6.41
C ARG A 9 10.08 18.37 6.18
N MET A 10 11.26 17.99 5.73
CA MET A 10 12.39 18.91 5.50
C MET A 10 12.85 19.68 6.75
N ARG A 11 12.61 19.14 7.92
CA ARG A 11 13.11 19.67 9.22
C ARG A 11 14.45 19.03 9.60
N HIS A 12 15.37 18.94 8.63
CA HIS A 12 16.62 18.18 8.76
C HIS A 12 17.51 18.70 9.90
N TRP A 13 17.54 20.02 10.07
CA TRP A 13 18.39 20.66 11.07
C TRP A 13 17.92 20.45 12.52
N GLU A 14 16.67 20.05 12.72
CA GLU A 14 16.18 19.64 14.04
C GLU A 14 16.77 18.28 14.46
N CYS A 15 17.00 17.39 13.49
CA CYS A 15 17.58 16.06 13.68
C CYS A 15 19.11 16.08 13.67
N MET A 16 19.71 16.98 12.87
CA MET A 16 21.15 17.11 12.78
C MET A 16 21.72 17.86 14.00
N ARG A 17 22.90 17.43 14.49
CA ARG A 17 23.60 18.18 15.52
C ARG A 17 24.01 19.55 14.97
N ARG A 18 23.53 20.61 15.59
CA ARG A 18 23.90 21.99 15.25
C ARG A 18 25.35 22.25 15.63
N GLY A 19 26.13 22.68 14.64
CA GLY A 19 27.46 23.22 14.92
C GLY A 19 27.35 24.55 15.68
N GLN A 20 28.27 24.82 16.60
CA GLN A 20 28.32 26.12 17.28
C GLN A 20 28.53 27.24 16.25
N GLY A 21 27.59 28.18 16.17
CA GLY A 21 27.74 29.43 15.40
C GLY A 21 27.22 29.46 13.98
N SER A 22 26.55 28.43 13.47
CA SER A 22 25.91 28.50 12.15
C SER A 22 24.52 29.11 12.21
N GLN A 23 24.29 30.14 11.38
CA GLN A 23 22.99 30.81 11.25
C GLN A 23 22.27 30.45 9.97
N VAL A 24 22.92 29.73 9.05
CA VAL A 24 22.37 29.38 7.74
C VAL A 24 22.06 27.90 7.74
N GLU A 25 20.79 27.54 7.58
CA GLU A 25 20.28 26.16 7.63
C GLU A 25 19.57 25.83 6.30
N PRO A 26 20.31 25.70 5.18
CA PRO A 26 19.71 25.36 3.91
C PRO A 26 19.22 23.93 3.91
N THR A 27 18.04 23.70 3.38
CA THR A 27 17.43 22.38 3.26
C THR A 27 17.09 22.11 1.81
N SER A 28 17.43 20.94 1.31
CA SER A 28 17.12 20.49 -0.04
C SER A 28 16.19 19.27 -0.03
N GLY A 29 15.19 19.26 -0.93
CA GLY A 29 14.09 18.29 -0.92
C GLY A 29 14.35 17.01 -1.72
N TRP A 30 15.58 16.54 -1.85
CA TRP A 30 15.88 15.34 -2.64
C TRP A 30 15.26 14.08 -2.05
N LEU A 31 15.34 13.93 -0.74
CA LEU A 31 14.75 12.81 -0.03
C LEU A 31 13.21 12.83 -0.12
N PHE A 32 12.60 14.00 0.09
CA PHE A 32 11.17 14.20 -0.08
C PHE A 32 10.71 13.80 -1.48
N ASN A 33 11.39 14.30 -2.51
CA ASN A 33 11.07 13.99 -3.91
C ASN A 33 11.17 12.50 -4.21
N ALA A 34 12.21 11.83 -3.69
CA ALA A 34 12.38 10.39 -3.88
C ALA A 34 11.21 9.59 -3.29
N ILE A 35 10.78 9.93 -2.06
CA ILE A 35 9.67 9.24 -1.39
C ILE A 35 8.34 9.53 -2.08
N ALA A 36 8.07 10.79 -2.46
CA ALA A 36 6.86 11.17 -3.15
C ALA A 36 6.69 10.43 -4.50
N ASN A 37 7.78 10.27 -5.26
CA ASN A 37 7.77 9.48 -6.49
C ASN A 37 7.51 7.99 -6.23
N LYS A 38 8.11 7.41 -5.17
CA LYS A 38 7.87 6.01 -4.80
C LYS A 38 6.45 5.77 -4.30
N HIS A 39 5.90 6.74 -3.59
CA HIS A 39 4.52 6.71 -3.15
C HIS A 39 3.55 6.74 -4.34
N ALA A 40 3.73 7.66 -5.29
CA ALA A 40 2.93 7.74 -6.51
C ALA A 40 3.02 6.43 -7.32
N GLU A 41 4.22 5.85 -7.47
CA GLU A 41 4.42 4.56 -8.14
C GLU A 41 3.69 3.41 -7.44
N ALA A 42 3.62 3.42 -6.11
CA ALA A 42 2.90 2.43 -5.33
C ALA A 42 1.38 2.56 -5.50
N MET A 43 0.87 3.80 -5.54
CA MET A 43 -0.56 4.08 -5.77
C MET A 43 -0.98 3.72 -7.20
N ASP A 44 -0.12 3.92 -8.20
CA ASP A 44 -0.37 3.48 -9.59
C ASP A 44 -0.50 1.95 -9.72
N ASN A 45 0.01 1.18 -8.75
CA ASN A 45 -0.04 -0.27 -8.70
C ASN A 45 -0.93 -0.79 -7.56
N TYR A 46 -2.12 -0.21 -7.43
CA TYR A 46 -3.08 -0.58 -6.39
C TYR A 46 -3.48 -2.06 -6.47
N PRO A 47 -3.50 -2.80 -5.33
CA PRO A 47 -3.78 -4.23 -5.32
C PRO A 47 -5.25 -4.56 -5.51
N VAL A 48 -5.53 -5.55 -6.35
CA VAL A 48 -6.88 -6.11 -6.57
C VAL A 48 -6.87 -7.59 -6.21
N PRO A 49 -7.83 -8.07 -5.40
CA PRO A 49 -7.90 -9.45 -4.99
C PRO A 49 -8.62 -10.31 -6.04
N THR A 50 -8.09 -11.50 -6.29
CA THR A 50 -8.75 -12.60 -7.00
C THR A 50 -8.90 -13.76 -6.05
N VAL A 51 -10.12 -14.29 -5.88
CA VAL A 51 -10.41 -15.39 -4.94
C VAL A 51 -10.48 -16.70 -5.68
N LEU A 52 -9.63 -17.65 -5.28
CA LEU A 52 -9.56 -18.98 -5.89
C LEU A 52 -10.09 -20.03 -4.92
N PRO A 53 -10.99 -20.92 -5.37
CA PRO A 53 -11.45 -22.05 -4.57
C PRO A 53 -10.35 -23.12 -4.50
N ARG A 54 -10.22 -23.83 -3.38
CA ARG A 54 -9.36 -25.01 -3.29
C ARG A 54 -10.02 -26.27 -3.79
N GLU A 55 -11.35 -26.31 -3.76
CA GLU A 55 -12.16 -27.44 -4.23
C GLU A 55 -13.17 -26.96 -5.28
N GLU A 56 -13.47 -27.83 -6.24
CA GLU A 56 -14.40 -27.53 -7.36
C GLU A 56 -15.79 -27.11 -6.85
N GLY A 57 -16.26 -27.72 -5.75
CA GLY A 57 -17.58 -27.43 -5.16
C GLY A 57 -17.72 -26.01 -4.59
N ASP A 58 -16.59 -25.30 -4.35
CA ASP A 58 -16.58 -23.96 -3.78
C ASP A 58 -16.44 -22.85 -4.84
N ARG A 59 -16.45 -23.20 -6.12
CA ARG A 59 -16.21 -22.26 -7.23
C ARG A 59 -17.20 -21.10 -7.29
N GLU A 60 -18.48 -21.36 -7.08
CA GLU A 60 -19.50 -20.30 -7.09
C GLU A 60 -19.36 -19.38 -5.88
N THR A 61 -19.04 -19.95 -4.72
CA THR A 61 -18.77 -19.17 -3.51
C THR A 61 -17.53 -18.29 -3.68
N ALA A 62 -16.47 -18.82 -4.29
CA ALA A 62 -15.25 -18.06 -4.59
C ALA A 62 -15.55 -16.89 -5.54
N LYS A 63 -16.31 -17.13 -6.65
CA LYS A 63 -16.72 -16.08 -7.58
C LYS A 63 -17.55 -14.99 -6.89
N THR A 64 -18.44 -15.37 -5.99
CA THR A 64 -19.24 -14.42 -5.22
C THR A 64 -18.36 -13.60 -4.27
N LEU A 65 -17.43 -14.23 -3.55
CA LEU A 65 -16.47 -13.54 -2.68
C LEU A 65 -15.58 -12.58 -3.48
N GLU A 66 -15.10 -12.98 -4.65
CA GLU A 66 -14.31 -12.12 -5.55
C GLU A 66 -15.07 -10.85 -5.94
N SER A 67 -16.38 -10.96 -6.14
CA SER A 67 -17.23 -9.81 -6.48
C SER A 67 -17.56 -8.93 -5.27
N ILE A 68 -17.65 -9.49 -4.06
CA ILE A 68 -18.03 -8.77 -2.84
C ILE A 68 -16.83 -8.11 -2.16
N LEU A 69 -15.65 -8.74 -2.16
CA LEU A 69 -14.47 -8.20 -1.49
C LEU A 69 -14.12 -6.77 -1.92
N PRO A 70 -14.08 -6.42 -3.21
CA PRO A 70 -13.83 -5.03 -3.62
C PRO A 70 -14.88 -4.06 -3.09
N VAL A 71 -16.15 -4.48 -2.99
CA VAL A 71 -17.23 -3.63 -2.45
C VAL A 71 -17.01 -3.37 -0.96
N ILE A 72 -16.66 -4.40 -0.18
CA ILE A 72 -16.33 -4.25 1.25
C ILE A 72 -15.12 -3.34 1.43
N LEU A 73 -14.06 -3.53 0.65
CA LEU A 73 -12.87 -2.68 0.70
C LEU A 73 -13.21 -1.23 0.36
N GLN A 74 -14.06 -0.99 -0.63
CA GLN A 74 -14.52 0.37 -0.98
C GLN A 74 -15.37 1.00 0.13
N GLN A 75 -16.25 0.24 0.79
CA GLN A 75 -17.07 0.72 1.91
C GLN A 75 -16.22 1.09 3.13
N GLU A 76 -15.06 0.47 3.27
CA GLU A 76 -14.10 0.72 4.36
C GLU A 76 -13.04 1.78 4.00
N ASP A 77 -13.20 2.51 2.90
CA ASP A 77 -12.22 3.48 2.40
C ASP A 77 -10.80 2.90 2.40
N PHE A 78 -10.68 1.64 1.93
CA PHE A 78 -9.40 0.93 1.97
C PHE A 78 -8.32 1.62 1.13
N GLU A 79 -8.69 2.34 0.09
CA GLU A 79 -7.75 3.10 -0.73
C GLU A 79 -7.02 4.17 0.12
N GLU A 80 -7.74 4.92 0.97
CA GLU A 80 -7.15 5.87 1.90
C GLU A 80 -6.31 5.18 2.98
N THR A 81 -6.78 4.05 3.48
CA THR A 81 -6.02 3.25 4.45
C THR A 81 -4.72 2.72 3.83
N TYR A 82 -4.77 2.24 2.59
CA TYR A 82 -3.61 1.78 1.83
C TYR A 82 -2.61 2.90 1.59
N ASP A 83 -3.08 4.08 1.17
CA ASP A 83 -2.27 5.29 0.99
C ASP A 83 -1.46 5.62 2.25
N ARG A 84 -2.14 5.71 3.39
CA ARG A 84 -1.52 6.02 4.68
C ARG A 84 -0.53 4.94 5.15
N VAL A 85 -0.85 3.66 4.94
CA VAL A 85 0.03 2.54 5.31
C VAL A 85 1.26 2.50 4.41
N MET A 86 1.11 2.81 3.11
CA MET A 86 2.24 2.94 2.19
C MET A 86 3.16 4.10 2.55
N ASP A 87 2.60 5.23 2.98
CA ASP A 87 3.37 6.38 3.46
C ASP A 87 4.23 6.00 4.69
N ASP A 88 3.65 5.32 5.68
CA ASP A 88 4.40 4.78 6.83
C ASP A 88 5.50 3.80 6.41
N LYS A 89 5.18 2.87 5.50
CA LYS A 89 6.12 1.88 5.00
C LYS A 89 7.32 2.51 4.31
N LEU A 90 7.10 3.48 3.43
CA LEU A 90 8.17 4.14 2.69
C LEU A 90 9.07 4.97 3.60
N LYS A 91 8.50 5.64 4.60
CA LYS A 91 9.23 6.50 5.55
C LYS A 91 9.94 5.69 6.65
N ALA A 92 9.20 4.80 7.30
CA ALA A 92 9.64 4.10 8.51
C ALA A 92 9.93 2.61 8.30
N GLY A 93 9.69 2.09 7.09
CA GLY A 93 9.95 0.70 6.73
C GLY A 93 8.87 -0.29 7.10
N THR A 94 7.84 0.12 7.85
CA THR A 94 6.77 -0.76 8.30
C THR A 94 5.46 0.00 8.35
N GLY A 95 4.50 -0.45 7.58
CA GLY A 95 3.10 -0.06 7.68
C GLY A 95 2.27 -1.20 8.28
N ILE A 96 1.19 -0.90 8.96
CA ILE A 96 0.38 -1.90 9.66
C ILE A 96 -1.10 -1.68 9.35
N TYR A 97 -1.76 -2.74 8.89
CA TYR A 97 -3.22 -2.81 8.76
C TYR A 97 -3.80 -3.48 10.00
N GLY A 98 -4.85 -2.90 10.56
CA GLY A 98 -5.72 -3.55 11.54
C GLY A 98 -7.00 -4.00 10.87
N VAL A 99 -7.39 -5.26 11.01
CA VAL A 99 -8.61 -5.85 10.44
C VAL A 99 -9.46 -6.37 11.59
N PHE A 100 -10.53 -5.65 11.91
CA PHE A 100 -11.36 -5.91 13.09
C PHE A 100 -12.81 -6.15 12.69
N TRP A 101 -13.54 -6.74 13.60
CA TRP A 101 -15.00 -6.71 13.60
C TRP A 101 -15.49 -5.56 14.47
N ASP A 102 -16.29 -4.67 13.92
CA ASP A 102 -16.94 -3.58 14.66
C ASP A 102 -18.43 -3.87 14.80
N PRO A 103 -18.90 -4.21 16.01
CA PRO A 103 -20.31 -4.56 16.25
C PRO A 103 -21.24 -3.35 16.21
N GLU A 104 -20.73 -2.12 16.23
CA GLU A 104 -21.56 -0.89 16.27
C GLU A 104 -21.92 -0.38 14.86
N LYS A 105 -21.20 -0.83 13.85
CA LYS A 105 -21.50 -0.46 12.45
C LYS A 105 -22.90 -0.94 12.03
N LEU A 106 -23.51 -0.23 11.09
CA LEU A 106 -24.80 -0.57 10.49
C LEU A 106 -25.92 -0.78 11.54
N ASP A 107 -26.07 0.18 12.45
CA ASP A 107 -27.10 0.17 13.51
C ASP A 107 -27.07 -1.10 14.39
N GLY A 108 -25.88 -1.61 14.69
CA GLY A 108 -25.68 -2.80 15.52
C GLY A 108 -25.67 -4.14 14.77
N LEU A 109 -25.79 -4.14 13.45
CA LEU A 109 -25.56 -5.34 12.65
C LEU A 109 -24.09 -5.77 12.67
N GLY A 110 -23.20 -4.81 12.92
CA GLY A 110 -21.75 -4.93 12.90
C GLY A 110 -21.19 -5.04 11.48
N ASP A 111 -19.95 -4.70 11.25
CA ASP A 111 -19.24 -4.91 9.97
C ASP A 111 -17.74 -5.05 10.17
N VAL A 112 -17.04 -5.45 9.11
CA VAL A 112 -15.59 -5.42 9.05
C VAL A 112 -15.11 -3.97 9.20
N SER A 113 -13.99 -3.77 9.87
CA SER A 113 -13.31 -2.48 9.97
C SER A 113 -11.84 -2.65 9.63
N ILE A 114 -11.37 -1.91 8.62
CA ILE A 114 -9.99 -1.93 8.19
C ILE A 114 -9.40 -0.55 8.43
N GLN A 115 -8.31 -0.48 9.21
CA GLN A 115 -7.73 0.80 9.57
C GLN A 115 -6.20 0.73 9.61
N ARG A 116 -5.56 1.88 9.38
CA ARG A 116 -4.13 2.06 9.62
C ARG A 116 -3.86 2.00 11.12
N ILE A 117 -2.84 1.23 11.51
CA ILE A 117 -2.34 1.15 12.89
C ILE A 117 -0.99 1.86 12.96
N ASP A 118 -0.88 2.81 13.89
CA ASP A 118 0.41 3.44 14.15
C ASP A 118 1.37 2.44 14.80
N LEU A 119 2.56 2.30 14.24
CA LEU A 119 3.59 1.38 14.71
C LEU A 119 3.96 1.62 16.18
N LEU A 120 3.86 2.85 16.66
CA LEU A 120 4.21 3.22 18.04
C LEU A 120 3.13 2.87 19.05
N ASN A 121 1.95 2.51 18.55
CA ASN A 121 0.83 2.09 19.40
C ASN A 121 0.69 0.57 19.48
N LEU A 122 1.52 -0.19 18.77
CA LEU A 122 1.49 -1.65 18.77
C LEU A 122 2.74 -2.21 19.44
N PHE A 123 2.53 -3.06 20.46
CA PHE A 123 3.60 -3.66 21.25
C PHE A 123 3.50 -5.18 21.21
N TRP A 124 4.64 -5.87 21.15
CA TRP A 124 4.76 -7.33 21.10
C TRP A 124 5.95 -7.81 21.90
N GLU A 125 6.12 -9.11 22.04
CA GLU A 125 7.24 -9.70 22.75
C GLU A 125 8.57 -9.47 22.02
N ASN A 126 9.62 -9.29 22.79
CA ASN A 126 10.95 -9.06 22.26
C ASN A 126 11.52 -10.34 21.61
N GLY A 127 12.29 -10.19 20.53
CA GLY A 127 12.99 -11.30 19.87
C GLY A 127 12.14 -12.13 18.88
N VAL A 128 10.88 -11.75 18.63
CA VAL A 128 10.07 -12.39 17.57
C VAL A 128 10.36 -11.76 16.20
N THR A 129 10.34 -12.59 15.16
CA THR A 129 10.55 -12.14 13.76
C THR A 129 9.25 -12.03 12.97
N ASP A 130 8.19 -12.62 13.48
CA ASP A 130 6.83 -12.52 12.94
C ASP A 130 5.88 -12.24 14.11
N LEU A 131 4.97 -11.30 13.93
CA LEU A 131 3.98 -10.93 14.95
C LEU A 131 3.16 -12.15 15.42
N GLU A 132 2.88 -13.09 14.52
CA GLU A 132 2.14 -14.32 14.83
C GLU A 132 2.88 -15.26 15.81
N GLN A 133 4.20 -15.11 15.95
CA GLN A 133 5.02 -15.86 16.92
C GLN A 133 4.95 -15.25 18.32
N SER A 134 4.55 -13.97 18.45
CA SER A 134 4.35 -13.36 19.75
C SER A 134 3.18 -14.02 20.48
N ARG A 135 3.35 -14.27 21.76
CA ARG A 135 2.25 -14.76 22.62
C ARG A 135 1.30 -13.66 23.02
N ASN A 136 1.83 -12.44 23.17
CA ASN A 136 1.11 -11.26 23.60
C ASN A 136 1.31 -10.11 22.61
N VAL A 137 0.22 -9.43 22.27
CA VAL A 137 0.22 -8.21 21.45
C VAL A 137 -0.70 -7.21 22.12
N PHE A 138 -0.21 -6.00 22.32
CA PHE A 138 -0.96 -4.91 22.93
C PHE A 138 -1.13 -3.79 21.91
N TYR A 139 -2.34 -3.29 21.79
CA TYR A 139 -2.67 -2.12 20.98
C TYR A 139 -3.19 -1.02 21.90
N LEU A 140 -2.50 0.11 21.92
CA LEU A 140 -2.80 1.24 22.78
C LEU A 140 -3.52 2.32 21.98
N ARG A 141 -4.64 2.82 22.52
CA ARG A 141 -5.40 3.94 21.96
C ARG A 141 -5.70 4.98 23.03
N LEU A 142 -5.64 6.24 22.64
CA LEU A 142 -6.09 7.34 23.49
C LEU A 142 -7.56 7.61 23.23
N TRP A 143 -8.37 7.58 24.27
CA TRP A 143 -9.80 7.88 24.23
C TRP A 143 -10.07 9.11 25.08
N ASP A 144 -11.04 9.92 24.66
CA ASP A 144 -11.54 11.05 25.45
C ASP A 144 -12.26 10.53 26.69
N ASN A 145 -12.03 11.18 27.83
CA ASN A 145 -12.52 10.70 29.12
C ASN A 145 -14.05 10.72 29.22
N ASP A 146 -14.70 11.70 28.60
CA ASP A 146 -16.15 11.83 28.54
C ASP A 146 -16.80 10.63 27.81
N LEU A 147 -16.30 10.30 26.61
CA LEU A 147 -16.76 9.14 25.84
C LEU A 147 -16.48 7.82 26.56
N LEU A 148 -15.36 7.76 27.26
CA LEU A 148 -14.98 6.57 28.01
C LEU A 148 -15.89 6.35 29.23
N LEU A 149 -16.27 7.42 29.93
CA LEU A 149 -17.19 7.37 31.05
C LEU A 149 -18.64 7.08 30.62
N GLU A 150 -19.06 7.65 29.50
CA GLU A 150 -20.39 7.36 28.93
C GLU A 150 -20.53 5.86 28.62
N ARG A 151 -19.49 5.29 28.00
CA ARG A 151 -19.48 3.87 27.61
C ARG A 151 -19.21 2.91 28.78
N TYR A 152 -18.37 3.32 29.74
CA TYR A 152 -17.94 2.52 30.88
C TYR A 152 -18.05 3.30 32.18
N PRO A 153 -19.29 3.46 32.75
CA PRO A 153 -19.52 4.24 33.98
C PRO A 153 -18.74 3.72 35.20
N MET A 154 -18.29 2.46 35.17
CA MET A 154 -17.48 1.86 36.23
C MET A 154 -16.06 2.47 36.37
N LEU A 155 -15.67 3.32 35.45
CA LEU A 155 -14.39 4.04 35.45
C LEU A 155 -14.49 5.37 36.20
N GLU A 156 -15.68 5.78 36.68
CA GLU A 156 -15.84 7.02 37.42
C GLU A 156 -14.91 7.05 38.65
N GLY A 157 -14.13 8.11 38.78
CA GLY A 157 -13.13 8.26 39.84
C GLY A 157 -11.85 7.43 39.69
N LYS A 158 -11.71 6.62 38.61
CA LYS A 158 -10.53 5.78 38.34
C LYS A 158 -9.67 6.29 37.17
N LEU A 159 -10.18 7.27 36.42
CA LEU A 159 -9.45 7.90 35.34
C LEU A 159 -8.41 8.85 35.94
N SER A 160 -7.26 8.34 36.33
CA SER A 160 -6.14 9.15 36.75
C SER A 160 -5.10 9.17 35.64
N GLY A 161 -5.01 10.27 34.91
CA GLY A 161 -3.84 10.75 34.18
C GLY A 161 -2.86 9.75 33.53
N SER A 162 -3.30 8.51 33.24
CA SER A 162 -2.48 7.47 32.62
C SER A 162 -2.10 7.77 31.16
N ALA A 163 -2.38 8.98 30.71
CA ALA A 163 -1.88 9.51 29.45
C ALA A 163 -0.34 9.55 29.36
N GLU A 164 0.38 9.34 30.47
CA GLU A 164 1.84 9.23 30.44
C GLU A 164 2.36 8.00 29.65
N ALA A 165 1.59 6.93 29.56
CA ALA A 165 1.89 5.76 28.73
C ALA A 165 1.41 5.93 27.30
N GLY A 166 0.55 6.91 27.02
CA GLY A 166 0.00 7.17 25.71
C GLY A 166 1.02 7.81 24.78
N ASN A 167 0.72 7.70 23.53
CA ASN A 167 1.52 8.20 22.44
C ASN A 167 1.72 9.72 22.53
N ARG A 168 2.82 10.17 23.09
CA ARG A 168 3.29 11.57 23.03
C ARG A 168 3.74 11.98 21.64
N TYR A 169 3.37 11.18 20.66
CA TYR A 169 3.89 11.11 19.34
C TYR A 169 3.11 12.00 18.44
N VAL A 170 3.59 13.22 18.43
CA VAL A 170 3.15 14.20 17.48
C VAL A 170 4.35 14.92 16.97
N TYR A 171 4.36 15.07 15.69
CA TYR A 171 5.37 15.80 14.95
C TYR A 171 5.41 17.30 15.30
N GLU A 172 4.42 17.76 16.01
CA GLU A 172 4.32 19.08 16.60
C GLU A 172 4.30 18.91 18.11
N ASP A 173 5.17 19.56 18.81
CA ASP A 173 5.56 19.37 20.21
C ASP A 173 4.45 19.31 21.29
N ARG A 174 3.15 19.36 20.91
CA ARG A 174 2.06 19.39 21.90
C ARG A 174 0.79 18.74 21.37
N VAL A 175 0.57 17.47 21.69
CA VAL A 175 -0.80 16.95 21.79
C VAL A 175 -1.32 17.25 23.18
N ASP A 176 -2.46 17.89 23.22
CA ASP A 176 -3.22 17.99 24.45
C ASP A 176 -3.81 16.60 24.78
N THR A 177 -3.26 15.98 25.80
CA THR A 177 -3.69 14.68 26.34
C THR A 177 -4.42 14.85 27.67
N THR A 178 -4.76 16.09 28.07
CA THR A 178 -5.23 16.43 29.40
C THR A 178 -6.51 15.64 29.76
N ASP A 179 -7.42 15.49 28.81
CA ASP A 179 -8.68 14.80 29.00
C ASP A 179 -8.75 13.43 28.29
N LYS A 180 -7.59 12.81 28.07
CA LYS A 180 -7.50 11.51 27.39
C LYS A 180 -6.91 10.44 28.28
N THR A 181 -7.43 9.24 28.14
CA THR A 181 -6.96 8.06 28.85
C THR A 181 -6.52 6.98 27.87
N ALA A 182 -5.43 6.30 28.20
CA ALA A 182 -4.94 5.17 27.42
C ALA A 182 -5.81 3.92 27.65
N VAL A 183 -6.45 3.44 26.60
CA VAL A 183 -7.16 2.17 26.56
C VAL A 183 -6.26 1.15 25.90
N ILE A 184 -6.06 0.01 26.55
CA ILE A 184 -5.20 -1.06 26.05
C ILE A 184 -6.06 -2.23 25.59
N ASP A 185 -5.90 -2.59 24.35
CA ASP A 185 -6.46 -3.78 23.72
C ASP A 185 -5.38 -4.86 23.72
N TRP A 186 -5.52 -5.89 24.52
CA TRP A 186 -4.57 -6.98 24.68
C TRP A 186 -5.07 -8.23 23.97
N TYR A 187 -4.35 -8.66 22.98
CA TYR A 187 -4.55 -9.92 22.26
C TYR A 187 -3.50 -10.93 22.72
N TYR A 188 -3.92 -12.13 23.11
CA TYR A 188 -2.97 -13.15 23.57
C TYR A 188 -3.39 -14.56 23.17
N LYS A 189 -2.38 -15.38 22.92
CA LYS A 189 -2.57 -16.77 22.54
C LYS A 189 -2.48 -17.70 23.73
N LYS A 190 -3.49 -18.56 23.90
CA LYS A 190 -3.58 -19.54 24.99
C LYS A 190 -3.94 -20.93 24.43
N GLN A 191 -3.42 -21.97 25.06
CA GLN A 191 -3.82 -23.35 24.75
C GLN A 191 -5.11 -23.71 25.51
N VAL A 192 -6.16 -24.03 24.78
CA VAL A 192 -7.45 -24.46 25.33
C VAL A 192 -7.86 -25.73 24.62
N GLY A 193 -8.05 -26.82 25.37
CA GLY A 193 -8.44 -28.11 24.80
C GLY A 193 -7.50 -28.68 23.72
N GLY A 194 -6.20 -28.36 23.79
CA GLY A 194 -5.21 -28.80 22.81
C GLY A 194 -5.14 -27.94 21.52
N ARG A 195 -5.95 -26.87 21.43
CA ARG A 195 -5.90 -25.88 20.35
C ARG A 195 -5.37 -24.56 20.85
N GLN A 196 -4.61 -23.89 20.03
CA GLN A 196 -4.21 -22.50 20.29
C GLN A 196 -5.35 -21.58 19.88
N VAL A 197 -5.89 -20.81 20.83
CA VAL A 197 -6.95 -19.84 20.62
C VAL A 197 -6.46 -18.42 20.90
N LEU A 198 -7.02 -17.44 20.21
CA LEU A 198 -6.74 -16.03 20.42
C LEU A 198 -7.77 -15.44 21.39
N HIS A 199 -7.31 -15.04 22.55
CA HIS A 199 -8.12 -14.28 23.50
C HIS A 199 -7.91 -12.78 23.34
N TYR A 200 -8.89 -12.03 23.82
CA TYR A 200 -8.89 -10.57 23.80
C TYR A 200 -9.30 -10.02 25.16
N CYS A 201 -8.59 -9.01 25.63
CA CYS A 201 -8.88 -8.29 26.85
C CYS A 201 -8.73 -6.79 26.64
N LYS A 202 -9.73 -6.02 27.00
CA LYS A 202 -9.68 -4.54 26.99
C LYS A 202 -9.62 -4.05 28.42
N PHE A 203 -8.69 -3.15 28.73
CA PHE A 203 -8.55 -2.62 30.08
C PHE A 203 -8.02 -1.18 30.08
N VAL A 204 -8.24 -0.49 31.19
CA VAL A 204 -7.75 0.86 31.49
C VAL A 204 -7.09 0.83 32.86
N GLY A 205 -5.78 1.14 32.91
CA GLY A 205 -5.02 0.97 34.14
C GLY A 205 -5.15 -0.46 34.69
N GLU A 206 -5.72 -0.62 35.87
CA GLU A 206 -5.97 -1.92 36.51
C GLU A 206 -7.40 -2.44 36.32
N THR A 207 -8.26 -1.68 35.62
CA THR A 207 -9.68 -2.03 35.45
C THR A 207 -9.92 -2.73 34.13
N VAL A 208 -10.34 -3.99 34.16
CA VAL A 208 -10.74 -4.76 32.99
C VAL A 208 -12.13 -4.31 32.54
N LEU A 209 -12.24 -3.86 31.30
CA LEU A 209 -13.50 -3.44 30.68
C LEU A 209 -14.22 -4.61 30.01
N PHE A 210 -13.47 -5.46 29.36
CA PHE A 210 -13.96 -6.66 28.68
C PHE A 210 -12.85 -7.71 28.61
N ALA A 211 -13.19 -8.97 28.80
CA ALA A 211 -12.28 -10.09 28.60
C ALA A 211 -13.04 -11.30 28.07
N THR A 212 -12.53 -11.89 26.98
CA THR A 212 -13.13 -13.08 26.35
C THR A 212 -13.15 -14.29 27.28
N GLU A 213 -12.17 -14.43 28.17
CA GLU A 213 -12.17 -15.53 29.17
C GLU A 213 -13.32 -15.44 30.17
N ASN A 214 -13.84 -14.24 30.43
CA ASN A 214 -14.97 -14.03 31.36
C ASN A 214 -16.33 -14.25 30.68
N GLN A 215 -16.37 -14.46 29.38
CA GLN A 215 -17.59 -14.70 28.62
C GLN A 215 -17.69 -16.18 28.25
N PRO A 216 -18.78 -16.88 28.66
CA PRO A 216 -18.94 -18.32 28.39
C PRO A 216 -18.81 -18.68 26.90
N GLU A 217 -19.28 -17.81 26.03
CA GLU A 217 -19.25 -17.98 24.58
C GLU A 217 -17.82 -18.02 24.02
N TYR A 218 -16.92 -17.17 24.54
CA TYR A 218 -15.57 -17.01 24.04
C TYR A 218 -14.51 -17.78 24.83
N ALA A 219 -14.85 -18.26 26.05
CA ALA A 219 -13.87 -18.89 26.95
C ALA A 219 -13.15 -20.10 26.34
N GLN A 220 -13.85 -20.88 25.50
CA GLN A 220 -13.27 -22.06 24.80
C GLN A 220 -12.90 -21.78 23.35
N ARG A 221 -13.56 -20.83 22.71
CA ARG A 221 -13.43 -20.52 21.28
C ARG A 221 -12.37 -19.46 21.01
N GLY A 222 -12.19 -18.50 21.95
CA GLY A 222 -11.40 -17.28 21.71
C GLY A 222 -12.22 -16.18 21.06
N TRP A 223 -11.58 -15.06 20.75
CA TRP A 223 -12.21 -13.88 20.14
C TRP A 223 -12.50 -14.08 18.65
N TYR A 224 -11.47 -14.49 17.89
CA TYR A 224 -11.57 -14.79 16.48
C TYR A 224 -11.31 -16.27 16.21
N ASP A 225 -12.21 -16.91 15.47
CA ASP A 225 -12.14 -18.34 15.15
C ASP A 225 -10.89 -18.72 14.36
N HIS A 226 -10.37 -17.81 13.54
CA HIS A 226 -9.15 -18.01 12.77
C HIS A 226 -7.88 -18.07 13.64
N GLY A 227 -7.93 -17.65 14.90
CA GLY A 227 -6.82 -17.73 15.87
C GLY A 227 -5.58 -16.89 15.54
N ARG A 228 -5.68 -15.95 14.58
CA ARG A 228 -4.61 -15.03 14.16
C ARG A 228 -4.83 -13.65 14.75
N TYR A 229 -3.75 -12.89 14.89
CA TYR A 229 -3.86 -11.49 15.26
C TYR A 229 -4.56 -10.67 14.17
N PRO A 230 -5.37 -9.67 14.54
CA PRO A 230 -6.04 -8.78 13.59
C PRO A 230 -5.10 -7.71 13.01
N PHE A 231 -3.79 -7.94 13.04
CA PHE A 231 -2.77 -7.01 12.59
C PHE A 231 -1.94 -7.62 11.46
N VAL A 232 -1.81 -6.89 10.37
CA VAL A 232 -0.99 -7.30 9.23
C VAL A 232 0.12 -6.28 9.01
N MET A 233 1.36 -6.73 9.12
CA MET A 233 2.54 -5.89 8.86
C MET A 233 2.93 -5.95 7.39
N ASP A 234 3.09 -4.79 6.78
CA ASP A 234 3.71 -4.58 5.48
C ASP A 234 5.10 -3.99 5.68
N VAL A 235 6.12 -4.80 5.39
CA VAL A 235 7.51 -4.48 5.71
C VAL A 235 8.31 -4.26 4.44
N MET A 236 9.04 -3.14 4.39
CA MET A 236 9.87 -2.75 3.25
C MET A 236 11.18 -3.53 3.21
N PHE A 237 12.15 -3.14 4.01
CA PHE A 237 13.44 -3.81 4.14
C PHE A 237 13.51 -4.48 5.51
N ARG A 238 13.59 -5.80 5.52
CA ARG A 238 13.51 -6.57 6.76
C ARG A 238 14.73 -6.37 7.65
N CYS A 239 14.50 -6.20 8.95
CA CYS A 239 15.53 -6.28 9.98
C CYS A 239 15.65 -7.71 10.54
N ALA A 240 16.86 -8.19 10.73
CA ALA A 240 17.08 -9.48 11.40
C ALA A 240 16.65 -9.36 12.88
N GLY A 241 15.88 -10.35 13.36
CA GLY A 241 15.44 -10.42 14.76
C GLY A 241 14.29 -9.46 15.13
N SER A 242 13.63 -8.82 14.15
CA SER A 242 12.46 -7.96 14.37
C SER A 242 11.38 -8.24 13.33
N PRO A 243 10.09 -8.13 13.66
CA PRO A 243 9.02 -8.16 12.69
C PRO A 243 8.92 -6.87 11.87
N CYS A 244 9.57 -5.78 12.32
CA CYS A 244 9.67 -4.50 11.62
C CYS A 244 10.83 -4.46 10.64
N GLY A 245 10.79 -3.47 9.76
CA GLY A 245 11.86 -3.16 8.83
C GLY A 245 12.35 -1.73 8.94
N PHE A 246 13.11 -1.31 7.95
CA PHE A 246 13.57 0.06 7.77
C PHE A 246 13.15 0.59 6.39
N GLY A 247 13.00 1.91 6.26
CA GLY A 247 12.49 2.57 5.07
C GLY A 247 13.57 3.25 4.22
N TYR A 248 13.12 3.95 3.18
CA TYR A 248 14.02 4.70 2.31
C TYR A 248 14.73 5.83 3.05
N ILE A 249 14.08 6.46 4.05
CA ILE A 249 14.70 7.52 4.82
C ILE A 249 15.91 7.01 5.59
N ASP A 250 15.81 5.83 6.21
CA ASP A 250 16.90 5.24 6.97
C ASP A 250 18.15 4.99 6.12
N VAL A 251 17.95 4.68 4.85
CA VAL A 251 19.04 4.40 3.90
C VAL A 251 19.60 5.69 3.28
N ALA A 252 18.75 6.66 2.97
CA ALA A 252 19.12 7.84 2.19
C ALA A 252 19.45 9.09 3.04
N LYS A 253 19.05 9.12 4.32
CA LYS A 253 19.24 10.29 5.20
C LYS A 253 20.70 10.74 5.31
N SER A 254 21.64 9.80 5.30
CA SER A 254 23.06 10.14 5.36
C SER A 254 23.52 10.94 4.15
N ALA A 255 23.11 10.54 2.93
CA ALA A 255 23.43 11.27 1.71
C ALA A 255 22.80 12.67 1.71
N GLN A 256 21.54 12.77 2.15
CA GLN A 256 20.84 14.06 2.30
C GLN A 256 21.53 14.98 3.30
N GLU A 257 21.99 14.45 4.43
CA GLU A 257 22.75 15.23 5.43
C GLU A 257 24.03 15.84 4.83
N TYR A 258 24.78 15.06 4.04
CA TYR A 258 25.98 15.58 3.37
C TYR A 258 25.66 16.67 2.34
N VAL A 259 24.55 16.55 1.61
CA VAL A 259 24.11 17.58 0.66
C VAL A 259 23.78 18.88 1.39
N ASP A 260 23.01 18.81 2.50
CA ASP A 260 22.61 20.00 3.24
C ASP A 260 23.80 20.66 3.95
N ARG A 261 24.72 19.90 4.55
CA ARG A 261 25.98 20.42 5.13
C ARG A 261 26.90 21.00 4.06
N GLY A 262 26.97 20.40 2.89
CA GLY A 262 27.72 20.95 1.76
C GLY A 262 27.18 22.29 1.29
N ASN A 263 25.85 22.38 1.12
CA ASN A 263 25.17 23.63 0.79
C ASN A 263 25.36 24.69 1.89
N GLN A 264 25.31 24.30 3.16
CA GLN A 264 25.59 25.19 4.29
C GLN A 264 27.00 25.78 4.20
N ALA A 265 28.01 24.95 3.94
CA ALA A 265 29.39 25.39 3.81
C ALA A 265 29.59 26.38 2.64
N ILE A 266 28.93 26.10 1.50
CA ILE A 266 28.96 27.00 0.33
C ILE A 266 28.32 28.34 0.66
N LEU A 267 27.13 28.34 1.25
CA LEU A 267 26.41 29.56 1.61
C LEU A 267 27.15 30.38 2.67
N GLN A 268 27.74 29.73 3.66
CA GLN A 268 28.56 30.40 4.67
C GLN A 268 29.78 31.07 4.05
N ASN A 269 30.48 30.38 3.15
CA ASN A 269 31.63 30.96 2.43
C ASN A 269 31.20 32.12 1.54
N LEU A 270 30.07 31.98 0.82
CA LEU A 270 29.51 33.05 0.00
C LEU A 270 29.21 34.30 0.85
N LEU A 271 28.54 34.15 1.97
CA LEU A 271 28.20 35.25 2.88
C LEU A 271 29.45 35.89 3.49
N ALA A 272 30.45 35.08 3.88
CA ALA A 272 31.70 35.56 4.42
C ALA A 272 32.53 36.36 3.37
N ASN A 273 32.49 35.95 2.11
CA ASN A 273 33.14 36.67 1.03
C ASN A 273 32.36 37.89 0.54
N ALA A 274 31.00 37.83 0.61
CA ALA A 274 30.15 38.98 0.26
C ALA A 274 30.23 40.13 1.28
N ARG A 275 30.55 39.81 2.55
CA ARG A 275 30.74 40.78 3.60
C ARG A 275 32.08 40.51 4.30
N PRO A 276 33.21 40.89 3.70
CA PRO A 276 34.52 40.64 4.27
C PRO A 276 34.66 41.38 5.61
N ARG A 277 35.16 40.67 6.61
CA ARG A 277 35.55 41.29 7.88
C ARG A 277 36.88 42.00 7.71
N HIS A 278 37.11 43.01 8.53
CA HIS A 278 38.33 43.79 8.48
C HIS A 278 39.03 43.75 9.81
N PHE A 279 40.37 43.74 9.79
CA PHE A 279 41.18 44.12 10.93
C PHE A 279 41.24 45.63 10.96
N ILE A 280 40.81 46.22 12.07
CA ILE A 280 40.86 47.68 12.28
C ILE A 280 41.80 47.94 13.46
N ARG A 281 42.69 48.92 13.30
CA ARG A 281 43.57 49.32 14.40
C ARG A 281 42.76 50.03 15.51
N THR A 282 43.09 49.73 16.76
CA THR A 282 42.38 50.26 17.95
C THR A 282 42.89 51.65 18.38
N ASP A 283 43.71 52.30 17.57
CA ASP A 283 44.24 53.64 17.85
C ASP A 283 43.26 54.80 17.54
N GLY A 284 42.03 54.50 17.17
CA GLY A 284 40.97 55.48 16.94
C GLY A 284 41.01 56.22 15.61
N ALA A 285 41.96 55.86 14.71
CA ALA A 285 42.14 56.54 13.43
C ALA A 285 40.97 56.32 12.44
N VAL A 286 40.14 55.29 12.65
CA VAL A 286 39.04 54.92 11.76
C VAL A 286 37.70 55.09 12.51
N ASN A 287 36.76 55.81 11.87
CA ASN A 287 35.39 55.91 12.37
C ASN A 287 34.60 54.65 12.01
N GLU A 288 34.56 53.66 12.93
CA GLU A 288 33.90 52.39 12.74
C GLU A 288 32.40 52.52 12.45
N GLY A 289 31.73 53.53 13.09
CA GLY A 289 30.30 53.77 12.89
C GLY A 289 29.95 54.22 11.47
N GLU A 290 30.77 55.12 10.89
CA GLU A 290 30.57 55.56 9.51
C GLU A 290 30.99 54.47 8.49
N TYR A 291 32.04 53.72 8.80
CA TYR A 291 32.47 52.59 7.97
C TYR A 291 31.44 51.45 7.91
N ALA A 292 30.72 51.21 8.99
CA ALA A 292 29.68 50.20 9.07
C ALA A 292 28.37 50.65 8.40
N ASP A 293 28.15 51.95 8.24
CA ASP A 293 26.95 52.54 7.63
C ASP A 293 27.09 52.62 6.11
N MET A 294 26.56 51.61 5.40
CA MET A 294 26.59 51.51 3.95
C MET A 294 25.78 52.59 3.22
N THR A 295 25.03 53.43 3.93
CA THR A 295 24.26 54.54 3.34
C THR A 295 25.08 55.83 3.18
N ARG A 296 26.30 55.87 3.72
CA ARG A 296 27.19 57.00 3.68
C ARG A 296 28.23 56.85 2.58
N ASP A 297 28.37 57.86 1.74
CA ASP A 297 29.37 57.92 0.68
C ASP A 297 30.78 58.22 1.22
N PHE A 298 30.91 58.78 2.40
CA PHE A 298 32.21 59.21 2.99
C PHE A 298 32.38 58.69 4.41
N VAL A 299 33.60 58.21 4.68
CA VAL A 299 34.04 57.79 6.01
C VAL A 299 35.13 58.78 6.48
N HIS A 300 34.91 59.49 7.60
CA HIS A 300 35.87 60.46 8.11
C HIS A 300 36.95 59.74 8.94
N VAL A 301 38.19 60.19 8.78
CA VAL A 301 39.34 59.57 9.40
C VAL A 301 40.12 60.65 10.20
N ASP A 302 40.43 60.37 11.45
CA ASP A 302 41.26 61.23 12.30
C ASP A 302 42.74 60.82 12.16
N GLY A 303 43.52 61.59 11.44
CA GLY A 303 44.94 61.36 11.25
C GLY A 303 45.33 60.70 9.93
N ASN A 304 46.51 60.11 9.83
CA ASN A 304 47.03 59.47 8.63
C ASN A 304 46.46 58.06 8.47
N LEU A 305 45.79 57.81 7.38
CA LEU A 305 45.34 56.49 6.99
C LEU A 305 46.53 55.69 6.45
N GLY A 306 47.21 54.90 7.29
CA GLY A 306 48.24 53.97 6.83
C GLY A 306 47.64 52.74 6.19
N GLU A 307 48.39 52.06 5.33
CA GLU A 307 47.97 50.83 4.65
C GLU A 307 47.49 49.71 5.60
N ASP A 308 47.98 49.74 6.87
CA ASP A 308 47.63 48.77 7.89
C ASP A 308 46.48 49.22 8.81
N SER A 309 45.87 50.39 8.58
CA SER A 309 44.77 50.90 9.40
C SER A 309 43.49 50.07 9.26
N ILE A 310 43.21 49.60 8.05
CA ILE A 310 42.12 48.65 7.73
C ILE A 310 42.65 47.57 6.80
N LYS A 311 42.58 46.32 7.22
CA LYS A 311 43.03 45.21 6.41
C LYS A 311 41.92 44.20 6.24
N PRO A 312 41.42 43.94 4.98
CA PRO A 312 40.37 42.97 4.79
C PRO A 312 40.83 41.56 5.15
N ILE A 313 39.99 40.80 5.83
CA ILE A 313 40.17 39.36 6.02
C ILE A 313 39.61 38.70 4.77
N LEU A 314 40.48 38.44 3.82
CA LEU A 314 40.09 37.80 2.56
C LEU A 314 39.83 36.31 2.80
N GLY A 315 38.61 35.90 2.66
CA GLY A 315 38.25 34.48 2.57
C GLY A 315 38.74 33.90 1.28
N LYS A 316 39.20 32.65 1.27
CA LYS A 316 39.47 31.94 0.03
C LYS A 316 38.18 31.43 -0.54
N PRO A 317 37.89 31.64 -1.85
CA PRO A 317 36.73 31.02 -2.48
C PRO A 317 36.85 29.49 -2.39
N LEU A 318 35.72 28.83 -2.25
CA LEU A 318 35.67 27.36 -2.23
C LEU A 318 36.09 26.79 -3.58
N SER A 319 36.76 25.66 -3.56
CA SER A 319 37.14 24.91 -4.75
C SER A 319 35.92 24.20 -5.35
N ASP A 320 35.93 23.95 -6.68
CA ASP A 320 34.90 23.21 -7.40
C ASP A 320 34.65 21.78 -6.86
N ILE A 321 35.56 21.28 -6.03
CA ILE A 321 35.45 19.98 -5.39
C ILE A 321 34.17 19.90 -4.50
N TYR A 322 33.72 20.99 -3.90
CA TYR A 322 32.50 21.01 -3.09
C TYR A 322 31.26 20.73 -3.92
N VAL A 323 31.17 21.34 -5.11
CA VAL A 323 30.07 21.13 -6.05
C VAL A 323 30.08 19.68 -6.55
N THR A 324 31.26 19.16 -6.86
CA THR A 324 31.42 17.76 -7.31
C THR A 324 31.00 16.77 -6.24
N VAL A 325 31.39 16.99 -4.98
CA VAL A 325 31.01 16.12 -3.85
C VAL A 325 29.50 16.17 -3.61
N ILE A 326 28.89 17.34 -3.67
CA ILE A 326 27.43 17.47 -3.54
C ILE A 326 26.73 16.73 -4.68
N GLY A 327 27.17 16.90 -5.92
CA GLY A 327 26.65 16.20 -7.09
C GLY A 327 26.71 14.67 -6.92
N ASN A 328 27.87 14.15 -6.51
CA ASN A 328 28.05 12.72 -6.26
C ASN A 328 27.11 12.20 -5.15
N LYS A 329 26.84 13.00 -4.10
CA LYS A 329 25.90 12.61 -3.02
C LYS A 329 24.44 12.65 -3.46
N ILE A 330 24.07 13.55 -4.35
CA ILE A 330 22.76 13.56 -5.00
C ILE A 330 22.58 12.31 -5.88
N ASP A 331 23.60 11.97 -6.66
CA ASP A 331 23.58 10.77 -7.50
C ASP A 331 23.51 9.49 -6.66
N GLU A 332 24.28 9.41 -5.56
CA GLU A 332 24.19 8.31 -4.58
C GLU A 332 22.78 8.19 -4.00
N LEU A 333 22.13 9.29 -3.62
CA LEU A 333 20.76 9.31 -3.12
C LEU A 333 19.78 8.77 -4.17
N LYS A 334 19.89 9.22 -5.42
CA LYS A 334 19.07 8.73 -6.53
C LYS A 334 19.27 7.24 -6.79
N GLU A 335 20.51 6.75 -6.77
CA GLU A 335 20.81 5.33 -6.96
C GLU A 335 20.24 4.45 -5.83
N VAL A 336 20.45 4.85 -4.58
CA VAL A 336 20.01 4.11 -3.40
C VAL A 336 18.47 4.05 -3.29
N THR A 337 17.78 5.12 -3.66
CA THR A 337 16.31 5.15 -3.69
C THR A 337 15.72 4.57 -4.96
N GLY A 338 16.55 4.32 -5.99
CA GLY A 338 16.10 3.86 -7.30
C GLY A 338 15.28 4.91 -8.06
N THR A 339 15.39 6.19 -7.69
CA THR A 339 14.67 7.29 -8.34
C THR A 339 15.58 7.89 -9.42
N ARG A 340 15.67 7.20 -10.57
CA ARG A 340 16.49 7.65 -11.69
C ARG A 340 15.71 8.62 -12.58
N ASP A 341 16.43 9.49 -13.29
CA ASP A 341 15.84 10.50 -14.17
C ASP A 341 14.91 9.89 -15.24
N VAL A 342 15.18 8.65 -15.68
CA VAL A 342 14.32 7.90 -16.61
C VAL A 342 12.97 7.53 -15.99
N SER A 343 12.92 7.22 -14.70
CA SER A 343 11.65 6.90 -13.99
C SER A 343 10.80 8.14 -13.72
N THR A 344 11.42 9.33 -13.71
CA THR A 344 10.73 10.63 -13.52
C THR A 344 10.42 11.36 -14.83
N GLY A 345 10.55 10.67 -15.98
CA GLY A 345 10.25 11.24 -17.30
C GLY A 345 11.41 11.97 -17.97
N GLY A 346 12.62 11.91 -17.41
CA GLY A 346 13.83 12.42 -18.04
C GLY A 346 14.23 11.55 -19.25
N THR A 347 14.47 12.15 -20.40
CA THR A 347 14.95 11.44 -21.59
C THR A 347 16.47 11.33 -21.56
N VAL A 348 16.98 10.11 -21.67
CA VAL A 348 18.43 9.90 -21.88
C VAL A 348 18.77 10.34 -23.30
N SER A 349 19.72 11.25 -23.42
CA SER A 349 20.18 11.76 -24.71
C SER A 349 20.56 10.60 -25.65
N GLY A 350 19.89 10.53 -26.80
CA GLY A 350 20.19 9.56 -27.86
C GLY A 350 19.32 8.28 -27.89
N VAL A 351 18.41 8.09 -26.95
CA VAL A 351 17.47 6.95 -26.96
C VAL A 351 16.09 7.40 -27.42
N THR A 352 15.71 7.06 -28.66
CA THR A 352 14.43 7.43 -29.27
C THR A 352 13.48 6.25 -29.47
N ALA A 353 13.96 5.02 -29.33
CA ALA A 353 13.13 3.84 -29.51
C ALA A 353 12.27 3.59 -28.26
N ALA A 354 10.94 3.55 -28.41
CA ALA A 354 9.99 3.31 -27.32
C ALA A 354 10.26 2.01 -26.55
N SER A 355 10.68 0.94 -27.24
CA SER A 355 11.07 -0.33 -26.62
C SER A 355 12.31 -0.23 -25.73
N ALA A 356 13.29 0.60 -26.09
CA ALA A 356 14.49 0.81 -25.29
C ALA A 356 14.16 1.64 -24.03
N ILE A 357 13.30 2.65 -24.15
CA ILE A 357 12.82 3.43 -23.00
C ILE A 357 12.03 2.54 -22.04
N ALA A 358 11.13 1.69 -22.55
CA ALA A 358 10.38 0.74 -21.75
C ALA A 358 11.31 -0.25 -21.01
N ALA A 359 12.33 -0.79 -21.68
CA ALA A 359 13.31 -1.67 -21.06
C ALA A 359 14.13 -0.98 -19.95
N MET A 360 14.47 0.30 -20.14
CA MET A 360 15.17 1.09 -19.11
C MET A 360 14.27 1.40 -17.91
N GLN A 361 12.99 1.73 -18.15
CA GLN A 361 11.98 1.91 -17.08
C GLN A 361 11.77 0.61 -16.31
N GLU A 362 11.68 -0.52 -17.00
CA GLU A 362 11.56 -1.82 -16.38
C GLU A 362 12.78 -2.18 -15.50
N ALA A 363 13.97 -1.89 -15.99
CA ALA A 363 15.21 -2.10 -15.23
C ALA A 363 15.30 -1.19 -13.99
N GLY A 364 14.83 0.08 -14.11
CA GLY A 364 14.78 1.04 -13.00
C GLY A 364 13.76 0.68 -11.91
N GLY A 365 12.67 0.00 -12.28
CA GLY A 365 11.57 -0.37 -11.38
C GLY A 365 11.82 -1.60 -10.51
N LYS A 366 13.02 -2.20 -10.47
CA LYS A 366 13.26 -3.45 -9.73
C LYS A 366 13.05 -3.33 -8.22
N LEU A 367 13.55 -2.24 -7.60
CA LEU A 367 13.38 -2.00 -6.16
C LEU A 367 11.91 -1.77 -5.79
N SER A 368 11.18 -1.03 -6.62
CA SER A 368 9.75 -0.79 -6.44
C SER A 368 8.94 -2.06 -6.60
N ARG A 369 9.32 -2.94 -7.53
CA ARG A 369 8.67 -4.23 -7.74
C ARG A 369 8.76 -5.12 -6.51
N ASP A 370 9.91 -5.21 -5.85
CA ASP A 370 10.07 -6.00 -4.62
C ASP A 370 9.24 -5.41 -3.48
N SER A 371 9.21 -4.09 -3.33
CA SER A 371 8.34 -3.40 -2.38
C SER A 371 6.86 -3.68 -2.64
N ASN A 372 6.40 -3.61 -3.91
CA ASN A 372 5.01 -3.88 -4.28
C ASN A 372 4.64 -5.35 -4.04
N LEU A 373 5.53 -6.29 -4.32
CA LEU A 373 5.32 -7.70 -4.00
C LEU A 373 5.18 -7.94 -2.49
N ALA A 374 5.90 -7.18 -1.65
CA ALA A 374 5.73 -7.24 -0.20
C ALA A 374 4.33 -6.73 0.20
N SER A 375 3.87 -5.61 -0.38
CA SER A 375 2.53 -5.06 -0.14
C SER A 375 1.44 -6.01 -0.62
N TYR A 376 1.60 -6.69 -1.76
CA TYR A 376 0.63 -7.68 -2.24
C TYR A 376 0.52 -8.88 -1.29
N ARG A 377 1.65 -9.30 -0.70
CA ARG A 377 1.63 -10.35 0.33
C ARG A 377 0.91 -9.90 1.62
N ALA A 378 1.06 -8.62 2.01
CA ALA A 378 0.33 -8.04 3.13
C ALA A 378 -1.17 -7.93 2.81
N PHE A 379 -1.53 -7.38 1.65
CA PHE A 379 -2.91 -7.25 1.18
C PHE A 379 -3.61 -8.61 1.08
N ARG A 380 -2.93 -9.64 0.57
CA ARG A 380 -3.44 -11.02 0.60
C ARG A 380 -3.85 -11.47 2.00
N LYS A 381 -3.03 -11.16 3.03
CA LYS A 381 -3.35 -11.49 4.42
C LYS A 381 -4.55 -10.69 4.92
N VAL A 382 -4.68 -9.41 4.55
CA VAL A 382 -5.85 -8.58 4.85
C VAL A 382 -7.12 -9.21 4.28
N CYS A 383 -7.14 -9.55 2.99
CA CYS A 383 -8.30 -10.20 2.35
C CYS A 383 -8.66 -11.54 3.02
N LEU A 384 -7.67 -12.36 3.37
CA LEU A 384 -7.92 -13.61 4.08
C LEU A 384 -8.54 -13.37 5.47
N LEU A 385 -8.11 -12.34 6.21
CA LEU A 385 -8.73 -11.97 7.49
C LEU A 385 -10.17 -11.48 7.29
N VAL A 386 -10.43 -10.69 6.26
CA VAL A 386 -11.79 -10.23 5.91
C VAL A 386 -12.70 -11.44 5.63
N ILE A 387 -12.26 -12.42 4.84
CA ILE A 387 -13.01 -13.64 4.55
C ILE A 387 -13.32 -14.41 5.86
N GLU A 388 -12.35 -14.51 6.76
CA GLU A 388 -12.56 -15.18 8.05
C GLU A 388 -13.55 -14.42 8.97
N LEU A 389 -13.50 -13.08 8.97
CA LEU A 389 -14.50 -12.27 9.69
C LEU A 389 -15.91 -12.43 9.11
N ILE A 390 -16.02 -12.46 7.78
CA ILE A 390 -17.28 -12.76 7.08
C ILE A 390 -17.79 -14.15 7.50
N ARG A 391 -16.92 -15.16 7.52
CA ARG A 391 -17.26 -16.54 7.95
C ARG A 391 -17.81 -16.57 9.37
N GLN A 392 -17.21 -15.81 10.27
CA GLN A 392 -17.58 -15.81 11.68
C GLN A 392 -18.86 -15.00 11.96
N PHE A 393 -18.99 -13.80 11.38
CA PHE A 393 -19.95 -12.80 11.85
C PHE A 393 -21.10 -12.48 10.90
N TYR A 394 -21.04 -12.83 9.59
CA TYR A 394 -22.14 -12.51 8.67
C TYR A 394 -23.28 -13.53 8.76
N GLU A 395 -23.86 -13.65 9.96
CA GLU A 395 -24.96 -14.59 10.20
C GLU A 395 -26.24 -14.22 9.43
N LEU A 396 -26.52 -12.92 9.33
CA LEU A 396 -27.61 -12.40 8.52
C LEU A 396 -27.13 -12.09 7.11
N PRO A 397 -27.85 -12.53 6.07
CA PRO A 397 -27.50 -12.20 4.69
C PRO A 397 -27.52 -10.70 4.44
N ARG A 398 -26.50 -10.19 3.75
CA ARG A 398 -26.35 -8.79 3.34
C ARG A 398 -26.44 -8.65 1.84
N ALA A 399 -27.05 -7.56 1.39
CA ALA A 399 -27.13 -7.24 -0.02
C ALA A 399 -25.92 -6.42 -0.46
N PHE A 400 -25.21 -6.90 -1.46
CA PHE A 400 -24.10 -6.21 -2.09
C PHE A 400 -24.47 -5.82 -3.52
N ARG A 401 -24.15 -4.59 -3.90
CA ARG A 401 -24.26 -4.14 -5.28
C ARG A 401 -22.94 -4.40 -5.98
N ILE A 402 -22.95 -5.31 -6.92
CA ILE A 402 -21.76 -5.71 -7.69
C ILE A 402 -21.90 -5.31 -9.16
N LEU A 403 -20.77 -5.28 -9.85
CA LEU A 403 -20.74 -5.15 -11.31
C LEU A 403 -20.88 -6.55 -11.90
N GLY A 404 -21.99 -6.82 -12.56
CA GLY A 404 -22.22 -8.12 -13.21
C GLY A 404 -21.33 -8.34 -14.42
N ASP A 405 -21.23 -9.58 -14.88
CA ASP A 405 -20.39 -10.02 -16.01
C ASP A 405 -20.65 -9.25 -17.32
N GLN A 406 -21.82 -8.63 -17.48
CA GLN A 406 -22.21 -7.84 -18.65
C GLN A 406 -22.09 -6.33 -18.45
N GLY A 407 -21.46 -5.89 -17.35
CA GLY A 407 -21.30 -4.47 -17.01
C GLY A 407 -22.57 -3.81 -16.44
N GLY A 408 -23.65 -4.57 -16.22
CA GLY A 408 -24.84 -4.12 -15.51
C GLY A 408 -24.67 -4.20 -13.99
N MET A 409 -25.45 -3.39 -13.26
CA MET A 409 -25.51 -3.50 -11.79
C MET A 409 -26.36 -4.72 -11.39
N GLU A 410 -25.79 -5.57 -10.57
CA GLU A 410 -26.47 -6.73 -9.99
C GLU A 410 -26.44 -6.64 -8.48
N PHE A 411 -27.46 -7.22 -7.82
CA PHE A 411 -27.54 -7.29 -6.38
C PHE A 411 -27.40 -8.75 -5.93
N VAL A 412 -26.39 -9.01 -5.12
CA VAL A 412 -26.12 -10.33 -4.56
C VAL A 412 -26.35 -10.29 -3.06
N SER A 413 -27.15 -11.26 -2.56
CA SER A 413 -27.30 -11.45 -1.12
C SER A 413 -26.31 -12.51 -0.65
N PHE A 414 -25.47 -12.17 0.32
CA PHE A 414 -24.42 -13.04 0.83
C PHE A 414 -24.43 -13.13 2.35
N GLY A 415 -24.28 -14.32 2.86
CA GLY A 415 -24.16 -14.63 4.27
C GLY A 415 -23.17 -15.75 4.52
N ASN A 416 -22.80 -15.99 5.78
CA ASN A 416 -21.77 -16.96 6.14
C ASN A 416 -22.20 -18.44 5.98
N GLY A 417 -23.48 -18.71 5.66
CA GLY A 417 -23.96 -20.08 5.50
C GLY A 417 -23.20 -20.94 4.49
N CYS A 418 -22.68 -20.31 3.42
CA CYS A 418 -21.85 -21.00 2.41
C CYS A 418 -20.39 -21.20 2.85
N LEU A 419 -19.94 -20.48 3.89
CA LEU A 419 -18.55 -20.52 4.40
C LEU A 419 -18.38 -21.40 5.63
N LYS A 420 -19.49 -21.73 6.33
CA LYS A 420 -19.45 -22.57 7.53
C LYS A 420 -19.14 -24.03 7.19
N PRO A 421 -18.49 -24.78 8.09
CA PRO A 421 -18.26 -26.22 7.93
C PRO A 421 -19.59 -26.97 7.73
N ARG A 422 -19.63 -27.86 6.75
CA ARG A 422 -20.81 -28.68 6.39
C ARG A 422 -20.45 -30.15 6.43
N ALA A 423 -21.35 -30.98 6.98
CA ALA A 423 -21.21 -32.43 6.87
C ALA A 423 -21.39 -32.85 5.41
N GLN A 424 -20.44 -33.61 4.88
CA GLN A 424 -20.48 -34.13 3.49
C GLN A 424 -21.47 -35.30 3.31
N GLY A 425 -22.04 -35.79 4.41
CA GLY A 425 -22.95 -36.93 4.39
C GLY A 425 -22.24 -38.28 4.40
N VAL A 426 -23.03 -39.34 4.11
CA VAL A 426 -22.52 -40.71 4.08
C VAL A 426 -22.61 -41.20 2.63
N GLU A 427 -21.48 -41.56 2.03
CA GLU A 427 -21.42 -42.15 0.70
C GLU A 427 -20.91 -43.60 0.83
N LEU A 428 -21.65 -44.54 0.24
CA LEU A 428 -21.36 -45.99 0.32
C LEU A 428 -21.17 -46.52 1.75
N GLY A 429 -21.84 -45.90 2.76
CA GLY A 429 -21.75 -46.30 4.17
C GLY A 429 -20.52 -45.75 4.92
N VAL A 430 -19.73 -44.89 4.27
CA VAL A 430 -18.58 -44.19 4.87
C VAL A 430 -18.98 -42.75 5.15
N ASP A 431 -18.78 -42.30 6.37
CA ASP A 431 -18.92 -40.87 6.73
C ASP A 431 -17.81 -40.06 6.05
N MET A 432 -18.20 -39.17 5.14
CA MET A 432 -17.28 -38.32 4.37
C MET A 432 -16.71 -37.16 5.21
N GLY A 433 -17.14 -37.02 6.47
CA GLY A 433 -16.61 -36.03 7.38
C GLY A 433 -17.20 -34.65 7.19
N ILE A 434 -16.45 -33.63 7.61
CA ILE A 434 -16.84 -32.22 7.56
C ILE A 434 -16.01 -31.52 6.50
N HIS A 435 -16.69 -30.95 5.50
CA HIS A 435 -16.08 -30.06 4.52
C HIS A 435 -16.10 -28.61 5.05
N THR A 436 -14.93 -27.96 5.05
CA THR A 436 -14.79 -26.54 5.38
C THR A 436 -14.29 -25.82 4.12
N PRO A 437 -15.10 -24.95 3.51
CA PRO A 437 -14.68 -24.21 2.33
C PRO A 437 -13.42 -23.37 2.60
N LEU A 438 -12.37 -23.58 1.83
CA LEU A 438 -11.11 -22.86 1.94
C LEU A 438 -10.81 -22.14 0.63
N PHE A 439 -10.33 -20.91 0.75
CA PHE A 439 -10.04 -20.05 -0.37
C PHE A 439 -8.58 -19.60 -0.34
N ASP A 440 -8.00 -19.49 -1.52
CA ASP A 440 -6.75 -18.81 -1.74
C ASP A 440 -7.02 -17.44 -2.36
N VAL A 441 -6.20 -16.45 -2.03
CA VAL A 441 -6.31 -15.11 -2.60
C VAL A 441 -5.04 -14.85 -3.40
N GLU A 442 -5.18 -14.57 -4.67
CA GLU A 442 -4.14 -13.99 -5.51
C GLU A 442 -4.34 -12.49 -5.62
N VAL A 443 -3.24 -11.76 -5.77
CA VAL A 443 -3.27 -10.30 -5.85
C VAL A 443 -2.65 -9.88 -7.16
N GLY A 444 -3.46 -9.20 -7.96
CA GLY A 444 -3.03 -8.51 -9.16
C GLY A 444 -2.82 -7.01 -8.91
N ALA A 445 -2.22 -6.32 -9.87
CA ALA A 445 -2.16 -4.86 -9.88
C ALA A 445 -3.22 -4.32 -10.83
N GLU A 446 -4.05 -3.41 -10.37
CA GLU A 446 -4.82 -2.56 -11.25
C GLU A 446 -3.96 -1.36 -11.64
N LYS A 447 -3.44 -1.38 -12.86
CA LYS A 447 -2.69 -0.23 -13.39
C LYS A 447 -3.65 0.91 -13.73
N GLN A 448 -3.73 1.89 -12.86
CA GLN A 448 -4.61 3.06 -13.02
C GLN A 448 -3.98 4.18 -13.87
N SER A 449 -2.74 4.03 -14.30
CA SER A 449 -2.03 5.03 -15.08
C SER A 449 -2.77 5.39 -16.38
N PRO A 450 -2.96 6.69 -16.70
CA PRO A 450 -3.53 7.12 -17.98
C PRO A 450 -2.80 6.54 -19.20
N TYR A 451 -1.50 6.33 -19.11
CA TYR A 451 -0.68 5.69 -20.15
C TYR A 451 -1.04 4.22 -20.35
N SER A 452 -1.38 3.51 -19.28
CA SER A 452 -1.84 2.13 -19.35
C SER A 452 -3.16 2.04 -20.13
N ARG A 453 -4.11 2.97 -19.90
CA ARG A 453 -5.38 3.05 -20.64
C ARG A 453 -5.18 3.34 -22.12
N LEU A 454 -4.28 4.28 -22.47
CA LEU A 454 -3.92 4.55 -23.86
C LEU A 454 -3.32 3.33 -24.54
N SER A 455 -2.37 2.66 -23.89
CA SER A 455 -1.75 1.44 -24.39
C SER A 455 -2.78 0.30 -24.56
N GLN A 456 -3.73 0.15 -23.64
CA GLN A 456 -4.82 -0.82 -23.76
C GLN A 456 -5.76 -0.49 -24.93
N ASN A 457 -6.07 0.79 -25.13
CA ASN A 457 -6.89 1.23 -26.27
C ASN A 457 -6.16 0.97 -27.60
N GLU A 458 -4.86 1.26 -27.69
CA GLU A 458 -4.04 0.96 -28.86
C GLU A 458 -3.98 -0.55 -29.12
N LEU A 459 -3.80 -1.37 -28.08
CA LEU A 459 -3.79 -2.82 -28.16
C LEU A 459 -5.15 -3.35 -28.67
N ALA A 460 -6.27 -2.83 -28.15
CA ALA A 460 -7.61 -3.18 -28.59
C ALA A 460 -7.83 -2.85 -30.08
N MET A 461 -7.37 -1.68 -30.53
CA MET A 461 -7.42 -1.27 -31.93
C MET A 461 -6.51 -2.16 -32.81
N GLN A 462 -5.34 -2.56 -32.32
CA GLN A 462 -4.47 -3.51 -33.01
C GLN A 462 -5.13 -4.89 -33.16
N PHE A 463 -5.77 -5.42 -32.12
CA PHE A 463 -6.52 -6.67 -32.18
C PHE A 463 -7.65 -6.60 -33.22
N TYR A 464 -8.40 -5.49 -33.21
CA TYR A 464 -9.47 -5.29 -34.20
C TYR A 464 -8.91 -5.23 -35.62
N SER A 465 -7.86 -4.45 -35.86
CA SER A 465 -7.24 -4.31 -37.19
C SER A 465 -6.54 -5.59 -37.67
N ALA A 466 -6.00 -6.40 -36.75
CA ALA A 466 -5.38 -7.68 -37.06
C ALA A 466 -6.40 -8.82 -37.31
N GLY A 467 -7.72 -8.56 -37.12
CA GLY A 467 -8.77 -9.53 -37.35
C GLY A 467 -8.91 -10.61 -36.26
N PHE A 468 -8.50 -10.32 -35.02
CA PHE A 468 -8.61 -11.25 -33.88
C PHE A 468 -10.07 -11.63 -33.57
N PHE A 469 -11.02 -10.78 -33.92
CA PHE A 469 -12.45 -11.01 -33.69
C PHE A 469 -13.14 -11.68 -34.88
N ASP A 470 -12.41 -12.05 -35.92
CA ASP A 470 -12.94 -12.82 -37.04
C ASP A 470 -13.26 -14.26 -36.59
N PRO A 471 -14.55 -14.72 -36.70
CA PRO A 471 -14.95 -16.05 -36.26
C PRO A 471 -14.22 -17.19 -36.98
N GLN A 472 -13.76 -16.95 -38.23
CA GLN A 472 -13.02 -17.94 -39.00
C GLN A 472 -11.62 -18.20 -38.48
N ARG A 473 -11.01 -17.21 -37.82
CA ARG A 473 -9.65 -17.26 -37.27
C ARG A 473 -9.60 -17.40 -35.76
N ALA A 474 -10.72 -17.77 -35.13
CA ALA A 474 -10.85 -17.81 -33.68
C ALA A 474 -9.80 -18.70 -32.99
N GLU A 475 -9.42 -19.84 -33.56
CA GLU A 475 -8.43 -20.74 -32.99
C GLU A 475 -7.00 -20.14 -33.03
N GLU A 476 -6.64 -19.50 -34.15
CA GLU A 476 -5.35 -18.82 -34.29
C GLU A 476 -5.26 -17.63 -33.35
N ALA A 477 -6.35 -16.85 -33.21
CA ALA A 477 -6.42 -15.72 -32.29
C ALA A 477 -6.30 -16.17 -30.81
N LEU A 478 -6.95 -17.27 -30.43
CA LEU A 478 -6.84 -17.82 -29.08
C LEU A 478 -5.41 -18.29 -28.78
N ALA A 479 -4.74 -18.96 -29.71
CA ALA A 479 -3.35 -19.40 -29.55
C ALA A 479 -2.39 -18.21 -29.41
N ALA A 480 -2.59 -17.12 -30.15
CA ALA A 480 -1.80 -15.92 -30.03
C ALA A 480 -2.06 -15.21 -28.68
N LEU A 481 -3.33 -15.14 -28.24
CA LEU A 481 -3.69 -14.53 -26.96
C LEU A 481 -3.16 -15.31 -25.76
N ASP A 482 -2.98 -16.62 -25.86
CA ASP A 482 -2.37 -17.42 -24.77
C ASP A 482 -0.93 -17.01 -24.48
N MET A 483 -0.21 -16.48 -25.47
CA MET A 483 1.16 -15.97 -25.33
C MET A 483 1.23 -14.53 -24.84
N MET A 484 0.10 -13.84 -24.73
CA MET A 484 0.01 -12.43 -24.33
C MET A 484 -0.54 -12.32 -22.91
N ASP A 485 -0.17 -11.25 -22.21
CA ASP A 485 -0.72 -10.89 -20.91
C ASP A 485 -1.19 -9.43 -20.92
N PHE A 486 -2.49 -9.20 -20.65
CA PHE A 486 -3.12 -7.87 -20.60
C PHE A 486 -4.42 -7.91 -19.80
N ASN A 487 -4.83 -6.76 -19.27
CA ASN A 487 -6.06 -6.64 -18.51
C ASN A 487 -7.29 -6.95 -19.37
N GLY A 488 -8.21 -7.79 -18.86
CA GLY A 488 -9.40 -8.20 -19.59
C GLY A 488 -9.19 -9.34 -20.59
N LYS A 489 -8.01 -9.98 -20.60
CA LYS A 489 -7.69 -11.12 -21.46
C LYS A 489 -8.78 -12.19 -21.41
N SER A 490 -9.25 -12.56 -20.22
CA SER A 490 -10.29 -13.58 -20.03
C SER A 490 -11.59 -13.23 -20.73
N THR A 491 -11.98 -11.97 -20.73
CA THR A 491 -13.19 -11.47 -21.42
C THR A 491 -13.03 -11.54 -22.94
N VAL A 492 -11.89 -11.09 -23.46
CA VAL A 492 -11.60 -11.16 -24.91
C VAL A 492 -11.56 -12.61 -25.38
N VAL A 493 -10.85 -13.48 -24.65
CA VAL A 493 -10.78 -14.93 -24.95
C VAL A 493 -12.17 -15.56 -24.92
N ARG A 494 -13.03 -15.22 -23.96
CA ARG A 494 -14.40 -15.71 -23.88
C ARG A 494 -15.21 -15.31 -25.13
N HIS A 495 -15.21 -14.02 -25.47
CA HIS A 495 -15.94 -13.52 -26.65
C HIS A 495 -15.48 -14.17 -27.97
N ILE A 496 -14.18 -14.32 -28.17
CA ILE A 496 -13.65 -14.98 -29.37
C ILE A 496 -14.06 -16.44 -29.41
N ARG A 497 -14.05 -17.15 -28.28
CA ARG A 497 -14.45 -18.55 -28.18
C ARG A 497 -15.94 -18.73 -28.45
N GLU A 498 -16.80 -17.87 -27.89
CA GLU A 498 -18.23 -17.89 -28.08
C GLU A 498 -18.60 -17.60 -29.55
N ASN A 499 -18.01 -16.57 -30.14
CA ASN A 499 -18.23 -16.22 -31.54
C ASN A 499 -17.75 -17.33 -32.51
N GLY A 500 -16.58 -17.93 -32.25
CA GLY A 500 -16.06 -19.04 -33.02
C GLY A 500 -16.92 -20.31 -32.90
N ALA A 501 -17.46 -20.58 -31.71
CA ALA A 501 -18.38 -21.70 -31.51
C ALA A 501 -19.71 -21.49 -32.23
N ALA A 502 -20.30 -20.30 -32.15
CA ALA A 502 -21.53 -19.95 -32.85
C ALA A 502 -21.35 -20.04 -34.38
N PHE A 503 -20.22 -19.54 -34.88
CA PHE A 503 -19.92 -19.63 -36.32
C PHE A 503 -19.81 -21.08 -36.80
N ARG A 504 -19.07 -21.94 -36.08
CA ARG A 504 -18.98 -23.39 -36.42
C ARG A 504 -20.33 -24.09 -36.41
N GLN A 505 -21.21 -23.74 -35.46
CA GLN A 505 -22.56 -24.28 -35.42
C GLN A 505 -23.39 -23.83 -36.64
N MET A 506 -23.27 -22.56 -37.06
CA MET A 506 -23.95 -22.07 -38.27
C MET A 506 -23.43 -22.76 -39.53
N GLU A 507 -22.12 -22.90 -39.67
CA GLU A 507 -21.48 -23.56 -40.80
C GLU A 507 -21.88 -25.05 -40.87
N ALA A 508 -21.90 -25.76 -39.75
CA ALA A 508 -22.37 -27.14 -39.66
C ALA A 508 -23.86 -27.27 -40.05
N ARG A 509 -24.70 -26.30 -39.65
CA ARG A 509 -26.12 -26.25 -40.07
C ARG A 509 -26.27 -25.98 -41.56
N GLN A 510 -25.50 -25.05 -42.13
CA GLN A 510 -25.53 -24.78 -43.58
C GLN A 510 -25.05 -25.96 -44.39
N GLN A 511 -24.04 -26.71 -43.93
CA GLN A 511 -23.57 -27.92 -44.60
C GLN A 511 -24.55 -29.11 -44.45
N ALA A 512 -25.39 -29.13 -43.43
CA ALA A 512 -26.39 -30.14 -43.20
C ALA A 512 -27.65 -29.95 -44.08
N ILE A 513 -27.98 -28.72 -44.46
CA ILE A 513 -29.15 -28.39 -45.29
C ILE A 513 -29.12 -29.10 -46.65
N PRO A 514 -28.05 -29.04 -47.47
CA PRO A 514 -28.01 -29.75 -48.77
C PRO A 514 -28.10 -31.27 -48.61
N ARG A 515 -27.48 -31.84 -47.55
CA ARG A 515 -27.57 -33.27 -47.26
C ARG A 515 -28.99 -33.72 -46.93
N LEU A 516 -29.73 -32.91 -46.17
CA LEU A 516 -31.14 -33.18 -45.86
C LEU A 516 -32.06 -33.05 -47.11
N GLU A 517 -31.74 -32.08 -47.95
CA GLU A 517 -32.48 -31.93 -49.26
C GLU A 517 -32.19 -33.10 -50.18
N ASP A 518 -30.95 -33.58 -50.29
CA ASP A 518 -30.59 -34.76 -51.08
C ASP A 518 -31.22 -36.03 -50.52
N GLU A 519 -31.22 -36.24 -49.20
CA GLU A 519 -31.92 -37.37 -48.58
C GLU A 519 -33.46 -37.34 -48.83
N ASN A 520 -34.05 -36.13 -48.67
CA ASN A 520 -35.50 -35.98 -48.96
C ASN A 520 -35.83 -36.19 -50.41
N ASN A 521 -35.02 -35.72 -51.36
CA ASN A 521 -35.14 -35.95 -52.75
C ASN A 521 -34.97 -37.46 -53.11
N PHE A 522 -34.01 -38.14 -52.49
CA PHE A 522 -33.82 -39.58 -52.64
C PHE A 522 -35.00 -40.37 -52.09
N ARG A 523 -35.53 -40.05 -50.90
CA ARG A 523 -36.75 -40.68 -50.35
C ARG A 523 -38.00 -40.42 -51.18
N ALA A 524 -38.13 -39.22 -51.77
CA ALA A 524 -39.23 -38.89 -52.67
C ALA A 524 -39.13 -39.69 -53.95
N ARG A 525 -37.96 -39.89 -54.56
CA ARG A 525 -37.73 -40.72 -55.73
C ARG A 525 -37.97 -42.22 -55.47
N ALA A 526 -37.55 -42.73 -54.31
CA ALA A 526 -37.79 -44.10 -53.87
C ALA A 526 -39.29 -44.35 -53.70
N ARG A 527 -40.05 -43.44 -53.06
CA ARG A 527 -41.51 -43.55 -52.93
C ARG A 527 -42.24 -43.47 -54.28
N ALA A 528 -41.75 -42.66 -55.23
CA ALA A 528 -42.31 -42.60 -56.58
C ALA A 528 -42.02 -43.87 -57.35
N ALA A 529 -40.88 -44.53 -57.21
CA ALA A 529 -40.54 -45.81 -57.83
C ALA A 529 -41.40 -46.97 -57.28
N ASP A 530 -41.60 -46.99 -55.91
CA ASP A 530 -42.50 -47.96 -55.28
C ASP A 530 -43.97 -47.80 -55.73
N ALA A 531 -44.43 -46.56 -55.94
CA ALA A 531 -45.79 -46.30 -56.46
C ALA A 531 -45.98 -46.74 -57.94
N THR A 532 -44.91 -46.76 -58.74
CA THR A 532 -44.95 -47.25 -60.13
C THR A 532 -44.79 -48.74 -60.23
N ALA A 533 -44.35 -49.45 -59.23
CA ALA A 533 -44.21 -50.90 -59.17
C ALA A 533 -45.52 -51.63 -58.74
N VAL A 534 -46.56 -50.91 -58.32
CA VAL A 534 -47.87 -51.44 -57.84
C VAL A 534 -48.96 -51.22 -58.84
N VAL A 535 -48.69 -50.65 -60.00
CA VAL A 535 -49.62 -50.62 -61.18
C VAL A 535 -49.09 -51.59 -62.21
#